data_6ac0f18864ad61ef707321e23babda3f
#
_entry.id   6ac0f18864ad61ef707321e23babda3f
#
_cell.length_a   1.000
_cell.length_b   1.000
_cell.length_c   1.000
_cell.angle_alpha   90.00
_cell.angle_beta   90.00
_cell.angle_gamma   90.00
#
_symmetry.space_group_name_H-M   'P 1'
#
loop_
_entity.id
_entity.type
_entity.pdbx_description
1 polymer ?
#
loop_
_entity_poly.entity_id
_entity_poly.type
_entity_poly.pdbx_seq_one_letter_code
_entity_poly.pdbx_strand_id
1 'polypeptide(L)'
;LSSCKFFYFVLTEIFLQVMNKSTNINNLNSFKSENFDWKSVQSEMKNKLGLDVYESWLKKITFVDEFNNYLLLSVPTRFIRDWITSRYLDQILQIIRLYKKDIIRIEFKIDDKNTNQNLENVKVNDELPDRSENVSFIKDSYLQYNRIDPNKRFDNFITGTSNKLAYEASLKVSENISHYNPLYIYGGVGMGKTHLLNSIGIELKKNNKVMFISAERFMYQFVKSIKANDMVKFKEYFRNTDILLIDDIQFISGKEAMQEEFFHTFNALLDKGSQIIVSADRAPNKLSRIQDRIKSRFSGGLVVDIQKPDLELRKKIVEKKTEELNNLYADQLQVSKEIQDFISTEITASVRELVGAINRVVSFSRIYNKVPNLPETKVVLKDLLNLAENKVTIDLIQTTVCKFFKISKNEMLSSRRSRYLVRPRQTAIYLTKILTSKSLPEIGREFSNRDHTTIIHSVKTIEKIKEKDPEMVDNINKLKNQILYNNKDNEI
;
A
#
# COMPACT_ATOMS: atom_id res chain seq x y z
N LEU A 1 -36.91 -13.49 -26.23
CA LEU A 1 -37.63 -13.39 -24.92
C LEU A 1 -37.80 -14.74 -24.21
N SER A 2 -37.44 -15.89 -24.83
CA SER A 2 -37.58 -17.22 -24.18
C SER A 2 -36.32 -17.70 -23.45
N SER A 3 -35.14 -17.24 -23.79
CA SER A 3 -33.88 -17.65 -23.11
C SER A 3 -33.64 -17.02 -21.72
N CYS A 4 -34.19 -15.84 -21.44
CA CYS A 4 -34.03 -15.19 -20.12
C CYS A 4 -34.93 -15.79 -19.02
N LYS A 5 -36.08 -16.37 -19.40
CA LYS A 5 -36.98 -17.03 -18.42
C LYS A 5 -36.45 -18.38 -17.97
N PHE A 6 -35.72 -19.10 -18.83
CA PHE A 6 -35.11 -20.39 -18.48
C PHE A 6 -33.94 -20.23 -17.49
N PHE A 7 -33.15 -19.15 -17.63
CA PHE A 7 -32.06 -18.88 -16.74
C PHE A 7 -32.51 -18.42 -15.32
N TYR A 8 -33.65 -17.74 -15.26
CA TYR A 8 -34.26 -17.34 -13.99
C TYR A 8 -34.87 -18.52 -13.23
N PHE A 9 -35.44 -19.49 -13.96
CA PHE A 9 -36.05 -20.70 -13.38
C PHE A 9 -35.00 -21.66 -12.79
N VAL A 10 -33.87 -21.84 -13.47
CA VAL A 10 -32.75 -22.68 -12.98
C VAL A 10 -32.07 -22.06 -11.76
N LEU A 11 -31.95 -20.73 -11.69
CA LEU A 11 -31.39 -20.04 -10.52
C LEU A 11 -32.31 -20.10 -9.30
N THR A 12 -33.64 -20.08 -9.49
CA THR A 12 -34.60 -20.21 -8.37
C THR A 12 -34.68 -21.64 -7.83
N GLU A 13 -34.54 -22.67 -8.67
CA GLU A 13 -34.48 -24.05 -8.19
C GLU A 13 -33.20 -24.36 -7.42
N ILE A 14 -32.05 -23.87 -7.88
CA ILE A 14 -30.78 -23.99 -7.15
C ILE A 14 -30.84 -23.26 -5.80
N PHE A 15 -31.49 -22.09 -5.77
CA PHE A 15 -31.66 -21.32 -4.53
C PHE A 15 -32.59 -22.01 -3.50
N LEU A 16 -33.65 -22.65 -3.99
CA LEU A 16 -34.58 -23.43 -3.16
C LEU A 16 -33.96 -24.75 -2.64
N GLN A 17 -33.09 -25.39 -3.41
CA GLN A 17 -32.36 -26.59 -2.94
C GLN A 17 -31.30 -26.27 -1.89
N VAL A 18 -30.71 -25.06 -1.93
CA VAL A 18 -29.78 -24.58 -0.88
C VAL A 18 -30.50 -24.19 0.40
N MET A 19 -31.70 -23.63 0.28
CA MET A 19 -32.53 -23.23 1.46
C MET A 19 -33.16 -24.41 2.17
N ASN A 20 -33.53 -25.50 1.47
CA ASN A 20 -34.13 -26.71 2.08
C ASN A 20 -33.12 -27.65 2.77
N LYS A 21 -31.83 -27.37 2.68
CA LYS A 21 -30.78 -28.06 3.49
C LYS A 21 -30.50 -27.41 4.84
N SER A 22 -31.16 -26.32 5.17
CA SER A 22 -30.93 -25.54 6.41
C SER A 22 -31.92 -25.82 7.56
N THR A 23 -32.82 -26.80 7.43
CA THR A 23 -33.79 -27.18 8.49
C THR A 23 -33.58 -28.62 8.97
N ASN A 24 -32.38 -28.86 9.53
CA ASN A 24 -32.17 -30.00 10.45
C ASN A 24 -30.99 -29.68 11.37
N ILE A 25 -31.18 -28.71 12.27
CA ILE A 25 -30.24 -28.44 13.36
C ILE A 25 -30.94 -28.77 14.66
N ASN A 26 -31.05 -30.06 14.96
CA ASN A 26 -31.25 -30.57 16.33
C ASN A 26 -30.77 -32.01 16.35
N ASN A 27 -29.45 -32.24 16.27
CA ASN A 27 -28.73 -33.40 16.74
C ASN A 27 -27.28 -33.36 16.22
N LEU A 28 -26.44 -32.57 16.86
CA LEU A 28 -24.99 -32.63 16.70
C LEU A 28 -24.31 -32.21 18.01
N ASN A 29 -24.59 -32.97 19.07
CA ASN A 29 -23.64 -33.12 20.16
C ASN A 29 -22.92 -34.46 19.92
N SER A 30 -21.64 -34.38 19.61
CA SER A 30 -20.60 -35.43 19.55
C SER A 30 -19.95 -35.56 18.15
N PHE A 31 -19.21 -34.55 17.71
CA PHE A 31 -17.98 -34.80 16.95
C PHE A 31 -16.82 -34.20 17.75
N LYS A 32 -16.05 -35.03 18.43
CA LYS A 32 -14.72 -34.71 18.93
C LYS A 32 -13.88 -34.33 17.70
N SER A 33 -13.50 -33.05 17.59
CA SER A 33 -12.49 -32.58 16.66
C SER A 33 -11.20 -33.37 16.96
N GLU A 34 -10.64 -34.07 15.97
CA GLU A 34 -9.24 -34.49 16.03
C GLU A 34 -8.41 -33.25 16.34
N ASN A 35 -7.75 -33.26 17.49
CA ASN A 35 -6.95 -32.15 17.97
C ASN A 35 -5.89 -31.83 16.94
N PHE A 36 -5.96 -30.63 16.32
CA PHE A 36 -4.92 -30.11 15.42
C PHE A 36 -3.58 -30.08 16.18
N ASP A 37 -2.63 -30.94 15.78
CA ASP A 37 -1.35 -31.03 16.45
C ASP A 37 -0.39 -29.91 16.03
N TRP A 38 -0.52 -28.77 16.73
CA TRP A 38 0.34 -27.62 16.51
C TRP A 38 1.83 -27.90 16.73
N LYS A 39 2.18 -28.87 17.62
CA LYS A 39 3.58 -29.21 17.87
C LYS A 39 4.24 -29.85 16.65
N SER A 40 3.54 -30.73 15.97
CA SER A 40 4.02 -31.33 14.71
C SER A 40 4.21 -30.27 13.61
N VAL A 41 3.30 -29.32 13.49
CA VAL A 41 3.43 -28.19 12.56
C VAL A 41 4.65 -27.32 12.90
N GLN A 42 4.89 -27.04 14.18
CA GLN A 42 6.08 -26.30 14.62
C GLN A 42 7.38 -27.03 14.31
N SER A 43 7.41 -28.35 14.49
CA SER A 43 8.58 -29.17 14.13
C SER A 43 8.86 -29.11 12.63
N GLU A 44 7.83 -29.17 11.80
CA GLU A 44 7.98 -29.09 10.34
C GLU A 44 8.39 -27.69 9.89
N MET A 45 7.89 -26.62 10.55
CA MET A 45 8.37 -25.24 10.30
C MET A 45 9.87 -25.11 10.61
N LYS A 46 10.33 -25.73 11.70
CA LYS A 46 11.74 -25.75 12.07
C LYS A 46 12.62 -26.46 11.04
N ASN A 47 12.14 -27.57 10.50
CA ASN A 47 12.85 -28.36 9.49
C ASN A 47 12.92 -27.67 8.13
N LYS A 48 11.81 -27.07 7.68
CA LYS A 48 11.72 -26.48 6.32
C LYS A 48 12.23 -25.04 6.24
N LEU A 49 12.05 -24.25 7.28
CA LEU A 49 12.38 -22.81 7.26
C LEU A 49 13.71 -22.49 7.95
N GLY A 50 14.35 -23.48 8.56
CA GLY A 50 15.64 -23.37 9.25
C GLY A 50 15.52 -23.00 10.72
N LEU A 51 16.54 -23.44 11.48
CA LEU A 51 16.57 -23.27 12.93
C LEU A 51 16.60 -21.78 13.35
N ASP A 52 17.39 -20.99 12.65
CA ASP A 52 17.60 -19.56 12.94
C ASP A 52 16.32 -18.73 12.75
N VAL A 53 15.59 -18.99 11.67
CA VAL A 53 14.30 -18.34 11.39
C VAL A 53 13.25 -18.77 12.39
N TYR A 54 13.22 -20.06 12.72
CA TYR A 54 12.26 -20.61 13.66
C TYR A 54 12.45 -20.01 15.07
N GLU A 55 13.67 -20.07 15.62
CA GLU A 55 13.95 -19.59 16.98
C GLU A 55 13.76 -18.07 17.11
N SER A 56 14.14 -17.32 16.09
CA SER A 56 14.04 -15.86 16.12
C SER A 56 12.60 -15.34 15.96
N TRP A 57 11.78 -15.97 15.13
CA TRP A 57 10.51 -15.41 14.68
C TRP A 57 9.31 -16.35 14.86
N LEU A 58 9.40 -17.59 14.39
CA LEU A 58 8.24 -18.49 14.28
C LEU A 58 7.89 -19.16 15.61
N LYS A 59 8.84 -19.36 16.49
CA LYS A 59 8.64 -19.90 17.86
C LYS A 59 7.66 -19.05 18.68
N LYS A 60 7.54 -17.76 18.36
CA LYS A 60 6.64 -16.81 19.03
C LYS A 60 5.19 -16.90 18.55
N ILE A 61 4.91 -17.72 17.54
CA ILE A 61 3.57 -17.98 17.06
C ILE A 61 2.92 -19.02 17.96
N THR A 62 1.73 -18.71 18.48
CA THR A 62 0.92 -19.66 19.25
C THR A 62 -0.40 -19.93 18.53
N PHE A 63 -0.83 -21.18 18.59
CA PHE A 63 -2.15 -21.58 18.09
C PHE A 63 -3.22 -21.09 19.07
N VAL A 64 -4.28 -20.46 18.54
CA VAL A 64 -5.40 -19.94 19.33
C VAL A 64 -6.66 -20.75 19.10
N ASP A 65 -7.07 -20.88 17.83
CA ASP A 65 -8.31 -21.57 17.47
C ASP A 65 -8.32 -21.98 15.99
N GLU A 66 -9.22 -22.89 15.67
CA GLU A 66 -9.45 -23.40 14.32
C GLU A 66 -10.91 -23.17 13.92
N PHE A 67 -11.10 -22.64 12.74
CA PHE A 67 -12.39 -22.45 12.11
C PHE A 67 -12.42 -23.19 10.78
N ASN A 68 -13.59 -23.55 10.28
CA ASN A 68 -13.78 -24.44 9.13
C ASN A 68 -12.77 -24.28 7.97
N ASN A 69 -12.30 -23.06 7.68
CA ASN A 69 -11.43 -22.78 6.52
C ASN A 69 -10.20 -21.98 6.88
N TYR A 70 -9.97 -21.59 8.15
CA TYR A 70 -8.81 -20.82 8.55
C TYR A 70 -8.34 -21.13 9.97
N LEU A 71 -7.05 -20.88 10.21
CA LEU A 71 -6.44 -20.98 11.53
C LEU A 71 -6.22 -19.58 12.11
N LEU A 72 -6.57 -19.41 13.38
CA LEU A 72 -6.26 -18.23 14.15
C LEU A 72 -4.99 -18.48 14.97
N LEU A 73 -3.94 -17.75 14.65
CA LEU A 73 -2.65 -17.79 15.34
C LEU A 73 -2.45 -16.51 16.14
N SER A 74 -1.75 -16.56 17.26
CA SER A 74 -1.38 -15.38 18.04
C SER A 74 0.11 -15.09 17.91
N VAL A 75 0.42 -13.78 17.88
CA VAL A 75 1.80 -13.26 17.85
C VAL A 75 1.94 -12.09 18.83
N PRO A 76 3.11 -11.90 19.48
CA PRO A 76 3.27 -10.93 20.55
C PRO A 76 3.26 -9.47 20.08
N THR A 77 3.61 -9.18 18.82
CA THR A 77 3.67 -7.79 18.30
C THR A 77 3.21 -7.69 16.84
N ARG A 78 2.76 -6.48 16.46
CA ARG A 78 2.41 -6.16 15.06
C ARG A 78 3.60 -6.33 14.12
N PHE A 79 4.79 -5.96 14.56
CA PHE A 79 6.01 -6.11 13.78
C PHE A 79 6.26 -7.57 13.39
N ILE A 80 6.13 -8.50 14.35
CA ILE A 80 6.29 -9.94 14.10
C ILE A 80 5.22 -10.42 13.12
N ARG A 81 3.95 -10.00 13.29
CA ARG A 81 2.86 -10.33 12.35
C ARG A 81 3.19 -9.89 10.93
N ASP A 82 3.52 -8.61 10.74
CA ASP A 82 3.73 -8.02 9.42
C ASP A 82 4.98 -8.63 8.74
N TRP A 83 6.01 -8.93 9.53
CA TRP A 83 7.21 -9.59 9.05
C TRP A 83 6.96 -11.03 8.60
N ILE A 84 6.20 -11.82 9.39
CA ILE A 84 5.80 -13.19 9.04
C ILE A 84 4.89 -13.17 7.81
N THR A 85 3.89 -12.30 7.80
CA THR A 85 2.91 -12.20 6.71
C THR A 85 3.57 -11.85 5.37
N SER A 86 4.57 -10.97 5.39
CA SER A 86 5.22 -10.51 4.16
C SER A 86 6.21 -11.52 3.56
N ARG A 87 6.75 -12.46 4.37
CA ARG A 87 7.86 -13.31 3.94
C ARG A 87 7.59 -14.82 4.00
N TYR A 88 6.77 -15.25 4.95
CA TYR A 88 6.63 -16.67 5.27
C TYR A 88 5.19 -17.19 5.27
N LEU A 89 4.19 -16.32 5.06
CA LEU A 89 2.77 -16.69 5.13
C LEU A 89 2.44 -17.88 4.23
N ASP A 90 2.87 -17.82 2.95
CA ASP A 90 2.59 -18.88 1.97
C ASP A 90 3.28 -20.19 2.34
N GLN A 91 4.50 -20.12 2.85
CA GLN A 91 5.27 -21.30 3.27
C GLN A 91 4.65 -21.95 4.52
N ILE A 92 4.24 -21.13 5.49
CA ILE A 92 3.55 -21.60 6.70
C ILE A 92 2.21 -22.22 6.32
N LEU A 93 1.46 -21.60 5.41
CA LEU A 93 0.19 -22.14 4.92
C LEU A 93 0.39 -23.48 4.20
N GLN A 94 1.44 -23.63 3.41
CA GLN A 94 1.80 -24.90 2.78
C GLN A 94 2.13 -25.99 3.81
N ILE A 95 2.86 -25.65 4.86
CA ILE A 95 3.19 -26.60 5.95
C ILE A 95 1.92 -27.02 6.69
N ILE A 96 1.04 -26.08 7.02
CA ILE A 96 -0.24 -26.36 7.70
C ILE A 96 -1.11 -27.29 6.85
N ARG A 97 -1.16 -27.07 5.54
CA ARG A 97 -1.93 -27.90 4.59
C ARG A 97 -1.44 -29.34 4.48
N LEU A 98 -0.21 -29.65 4.89
CA LEU A 98 0.27 -31.04 4.98
C LEU A 98 -0.47 -31.81 6.08
N TYR A 99 -0.87 -31.13 7.16
CA TYR A 99 -1.59 -31.72 8.28
C TYR A 99 -3.11 -31.54 8.15
N LYS A 100 -3.56 -30.46 7.47
CA LYS A 100 -4.99 -30.18 7.29
C LYS A 100 -5.23 -29.47 5.96
N LYS A 101 -5.77 -30.21 4.99
CA LYS A 101 -5.96 -29.76 3.60
C LYS A 101 -7.02 -28.67 3.43
N ASP A 102 -7.97 -28.57 4.35
CA ASP A 102 -9.13 -27.70 4.25
C ASP A 102 -8.83 -26.24 4.65
N ILE A 103 -7.64 -25.95 5.17
CA ILE A 103 -7.25 -24.62 5.57
C ILE A 103 -6.88 -23.79 4.34
N ILE A 104 -7.64 -22.71 4.13
CA ILE A 104 -7.48 -21.80 2.99
C ILE A 104 -6.59 -20.59 3.38
N ARG A 105 -6.69 -20.12 4.65
CA ARG A 105 -5.98 -18.92 5.12
C ARG A 105 -5.56 -19.01 6.58
N ILE A 106 -4.63 -18.14 6.97
CA ILE A 106 -4.18 -17.92 8.35
C ILE A 106 -4.53 -16.51 8.75
N GLU A 107 -5.07 -16.33 9.94
CA GLU A 107 -5.29 -15.03 10.56
C GLU A 107 -4.44 -14.88 11.82
N PHE A 108 -3.92 -13.66 12.07
CA PHE A 108 -3.08 -13.39 13.22
C PHE A 108 -3.76 -12.45 14.21
N LYS A 109 -3.82 -12.86 15.47
CA LYS A 109 -4.18 -12.03 16.62
C LYS A 109 -2.90 -11.53 17.30
N ILE A 110 -2.93 -10.34 17.86
CA ILE A 110 -1.82 -9.78 18.64
C ILE A 110 -2.13 -9.95 20.11
N ASP A 111 -1.21 -10.55 20.89
CA ASP A 111 -1.33 -10.68 22.34
C ASP A 111 -0.87 -9.41 23.04
N ASP A 112 -1.79 -8.64 23.61
CA ASP A 112 -1.51 -7.42 24.37
C ASP A 112 -1.06 -7.68 25.84
N LYS A 113 -0.50 -8.85 26.15
CA LYS A 113 -0.16 -9.24 27.52
C LYS A 113 1.06 -8.55 28.16
N ASN A 114 1.77 -7.66 27.44
CA ASN A 114 2.98 -6.99 27.96
C ASN A 114 2.79 -5.53 28.41
N THR A 115 1.58 -5.10 28.79
CA THR A 115 1.36 -3.75 29.31
C THR A 115 1.01 -3.68 30.80
N ASN A 116 1.01 -4.80 31.52
CA ASN A 116 0.62 -4.86 32.94
C ASN A 116 1.77 -5.29 33.88
N GLN A 117 2.94 -4.65 33.76
CA GLN A 117 3.94 -4.70 34.85
C GLN A 117 4.48 -3.28 35.09
N ASN A 118 3.65 -2.40 35.63
CA ASN A 118 4.06 -1.22 36.41
C ASN A 118 2.82 -0.36 36.77
N LEU A 119 1.93 -0.87 37.57
CA LEU A 119 0.94 -0.07 38.32
C LEU A 119 0.43 -0.92 39.52
N GLU A 120 1.31 -1.13 40.49
CA GLU A 120 0.85 -1.40 41.86
C GLU A 120 0.90 -0.07 42.62
N ASN A 121 -0.18 0.20 43.33
CA ASN A 121 -0.41 1.27 44.32
C ASN A 121 -1.16 2.52 43.83
N VAL A 122 -2.48 2.40 43.64
CA VAL A 122 -3.44 3.37 44.18
C VAL A 122 -4.73 2.63 44.52
N LYS A 123 -5.11 2.56 45.79
CA LYS A 123 -6.43 2.13 46.28
C LYS A 123 -7.44 3.24 46.03
N VAL A 124 -8.54 2.94 45.37
CA VAL A 124 -9.80 3.69 45.52
C VAL A 124 -10.97 2.71 45.45
N ASN A 125 -11.93 2.95 46.29
CA ASN A 125 -13.06 2.16 46.72
C ASN A 125 -14.09 1.75 45.62
N ASP A 126 -14.79 0.70 46.03
CA ASP A 126 -15.95 0.06 45.48
C ASP A 126 -17.05 0.96 44.92
N GLU A 127 -17.53 0.63 43.73
CA GLU A 127 -18.95 0.45 43.42
C GLU A 127 -19.06 -0.37 42.12
N LEU A 128 -19.73 -1.51 42.19
CA LEU A 128 -19.97 -2.44 41.09
C LEU A 128 -21.17 -1.97 40.25
N PRO A 129 -21.08 -1.94 38.93
CA PRO A 129 -22.24 -2.13 38.06
C PRO A 129 -22.15 -3.43 37.25
N ASP A 130 -23.23 -4.11 37.38
CA ASP A 130 -23.90 -5.15 36.61
C ASP A 130 -23.19 -5.83 35.43
N ARG A 131 -23.10 -7.16 35.57
CA ARG A 131 -22.52 -8.13 34.60
C ARG A 131 -23.59 -8.54 33.56
N SER A 132 -23.73 -7.78 32.47
CA SER A 132 -24.54 -8.28 31.34
C SER A 132 -24.13 -7.75 29.94
N GLU A 133 -22.93 -7.16 29.75
CA GLU A 133 -22.55 -6.59 28.44
C GLU A 133 -21.20 -7.07 27.88
N ASN A 134 -20.77 -8.30 28.15
CA ASN A 134 -19.47 -8.79 27.67
C ASN A 134 -19.46 -9.44 26.26
N VAL A 135 -20.52 -9.22 25.45
CA VAL A 135 -20.59 -9.73 24.05
C VAL A 135 -20.42 -8.61 23.00
N SER A 136 -20.42 -7.35 23.42
CA SER A 136 -20.35 -6.20 22.49
C SER A 136 -18.92 -5.81 22.08
N PHE A 137 -17.89 -6.16 22.85
CA PHE A 137 -16.51 -5.68 22.62
C PHE A 137 -15.87 -6.10 21.29
N ILE A 138 -16.28 -7.20 20.70
CA ILE A 138 -15.74 -7.67 19.40
C ILE A 138 -16.44 -6.97 18.22
N LYS A 139 -17.70 -6.54 18.37
CA LYS A 139 -18.41 -5.82 17.31
C LYS A 139 -17.96 -4.37 17.16
N ASP A 140 -17.60 -3.71 18.25
CA ASP A 140 -17.24 -2.29 18.26
C ASP A 140 -15.75 -2.01 17.97
N SER A 141 -14.86 -2.97 18.16
CA SER A 141 -13.43 -2.78 17.87
C SER A 141 -13.13 -2.49 16.39
N TYR A 142 -14.01 -2.91 15.47
CA TYR A 142 -13.91 -2.57 14.05
C TYR A 142 -14.37 -1.13 13.73
N LEU A 143 -15.18 -0.51 14.58
CA LEU A 143 -15.66 0.87 14.43
C LEU A 143 -14.67 1.90 15.00
N GLN A 144 -13.89 1.52 16.02
CA GLN A 144 -12.99 2.44 16.74
C GLN A 144 -11.63 2.73 16.06
N TYR A 145 -11.36 2.28 14.84
CA TYR A 145 -10.09 2.54 14.16
C TYR A 145 -10.06 3.88 13.38
N ASN A 146 -10.49 4.95 14.00
CA ASN A 146 -10.07 6.31 13.66
C ASN A 146 -8.71 6.59 14.30
N ARG A 147 -7.65 5.87 13.90
CA ARG A 147 -6.32 6.12 14.47
C ARG A 147 -5.68 7.27 13.74
N ILE A 148 -5.91 8.45 14.26
CA ILE A 148 -4.99 9.57 14.11
C ILE A 148 -3.67 9.12 14.77
N ASP A 149 -2.60 9.12 14.01
CA ASP A 149 -1.26 8.77 14.49
C ASP A 149 -0.70 9.95 15.31
N PRO A 150 -0.51 9.83 16.65
CA PRO A 150 -0.10 10.93 17.50
C PRO A 150 1.30 11.47 17.15
N ASN A 151 2.09 10.71 16.41
CA ASN A 151 3.44 11.08 16.01
C ASN A 151 3.48 11.96 14.75
N LYS A 152 2.35 12.09 14.02
CA LYS A 152 2.26 12.90 12.79
C LYS A 152 1.63 14.25 13.10
N ARG A 153 2.43 15.15 13.68
CA ARG A 153 2.04 16.50 14.05
C ARG A 153 2.63 17.52 13.08
N PHE A 154 2.12 18.75 13.12
CA PHE A 154 2.69 19.85 12.35
C PHE A 154 4.16 20.13 12.72
N ASP A 155 4.52 20.01 14.00
CA ASP A 155 5.88 20.22 14.50
C ASP A 155 6.90 19.23 13.90
N ASN A 156 6.44 18.04 13.54
CA ASN A 156 7.26 16.99 12.97
C ASN A 156 7.26 17.01 11.43
N PHE A 157 6.43 17.87 10.81
CA PHE A 157 6.40 18.03 9.37
C PHE A 157 7.47 19.03 8.93
N ILE A 158 8.38 18.57 8.07
CA ILE A 158 9.50 19.39 7.60
C ILE A 158 9.06 20.11 6.34
N THR A 159 9.12 21.45 6.35
CA THR A 159 8.69 22.30 5.26
C THR A 159 9.83 22.70 4.33
N GLY A 160 9.52 22.78 3.04
CA GLY A 160 10.39 23.27 1.99
C GLY A 160 9.54 23.86 0.85
N THR A 161 10.18 24.30 -0.23
CA THR A 161 9.48 24.93 -1.37
C THR A 161 8.41 24.04 -1.97
N SER A 162 8.65 22.72 -2.02
CA SER A 162 7.78 21.73 -2.66
C SER A 162 6.50 21.38 -1.87
N ASN A 163 6.41 21.71 -0.59
CA ASN A 163 5.28 21.35 0.27
C ASN A 163 4.74 22.50 1.14
N LYS A 164 5.33 23.69 1.04
CA LYS A 164 4.99 24.84 1.88
C LYS A 164 3.52 25.25 1.74
N LEU A 165 3.00 25.33 0.52
CA LEU A 165 1.61 25.73 0.29
C LEU A 165 0.62 24.75 0.93
N ALA A 166 0.87 23.43 0.81
CA ALA A 166 0.02 22.42 1.43
C ALA A 166 0.08 22.48 2.96
N TYR A 167 1.26 22.75 3.53
CA TYR A 167 1.45 22.94 4.95
C TYR A 167 0.68 24.17 5.46
N GLU A 168 0.86 25.33 4.85
CA GLU A 168 0.19 26.57 5.25
C GLU A 168 -1.35 26.47 5.10
N ALA A 169 -1.83 25.87 4.00
CA ALA A 169 -3.26 25.61 3.83
C ALA A 169 -3.81 24.70 4.94
N SER A 170 -3.04 23.69 5.34
CA SER A 170 -3.42 22.77 6.43
C SER A 170 -3.48 23.49 7.79
N LEU A 171 -2.54 24.38 8.07
CA LEU A 171 -2.54 25.21 9.28
C LEU A 171 -3.76 26.13 9.29
N LYS A 172 -4.04 26.82 8.19
CA LYS A 172 -5.17 27.75 8.10
C LYS A 172 -6.52 27.06 8.31
N VAL A 173 -6.72 25.85 7.79
CA VAL A 173 -7.92 25.05 8.04
C VAL A 173 -7.99 24.61 9.51
N SER A 174 -6.86 24.38 10.16
CA SER A 174 -6.82 24.04 11.60
C SER A 174 -7.13 25.24 12.50
N GLU A 175 -6.81 26.47 12.06
CA GLU A 175 -7.13 27.71 12.78
C GLU A 175 -8.59 28.13 12.58
N ASN A 176 -9.10 28.02 11.36
CA ASN A 176 -10.43 28.50 10.95
C ASN A 176 -11.17 27.42 10.15
N ILE A 177 -12.07 26.71 10.83
CA ILE A 177 -12.94 25.71 10.22
C ILE A 177 -13.80 26.36 9.13
N SER A 178 -14.01 25.68 8.01
CA SER A 178 -14.81 26.11 6.84
C SER A 178 -14.19 27.22 5.98
N HIS A 179 -12.98 27.70 6.28
CA HIS A 179 -12.33 28.72 5.44
C HIS A 179 -12.02 28.21 4.02
N TYR A 180 -11.53 26.96 3.92
CA TYR A 180 -11.28 26.25 2.66
C TYR A 180 -12.01 24.90 2.69
N ASN A 181 -13.21 24.82 2.14
CA ASN A 181 -14.03 23.62 2.21
C ASN A 181 -14.57 23.18 0.84
N PRO A 182 -14.15 22.01 0.33
CA PRO A 182 -13.16 21.11 0.88
C PRO A 182 -11.71 21.60 0.73
N LEU A 183 -10.81 21.12 1.60
CA LEU A 183 -9.37 21.17 1.34
C LEU A 183 -8.95 19.86 0.65
N TYR A 184 -8.41 19.96 -0.56
CA TYR A 184 -7.97 18.81 -1.34
C TYR A 184 -6.45 18.83 -1.51
N ILE A 185 -5.77 17.87 -0.88
CA ILE A 185 -4.31 17.75 -0.88
C ILE A 185 -3.91 16.59 -1.79
N TYR A 186 -3.14 16.87 -2.85
CA TYR A 186 -2.70 15.81 -3.74
C TYR A 186 -1.19 15.79 -3.92
N GLY A 187 -0.67 14.65 -4.38
CA GLY A 187 0.75 14.45 -4.65
C GLY A 187 1.12 12.99 -4.73
N GLY A 188 2.33 12.69 -5.17
CA GLY A 188 2.83 11.33 -5.30
C GLY A 188 2.74 10.49 -4.02
N VAL A 189 2.97 9.20 -4.14
CA VAL A 189 3.00 8.29 -3.00
C VAL A 189 4.18 8.64 -2.09
N GLY A 190 3.95 8.66 -0.77
CA GLY A 190 5.03 8.91 0.21
C GLY A 190 5.48 10.37 0.34
N MET A 191 4.72 11.36 -0.17
CA MET A 191 5.07 12.79 -0.10
C MET A 191 4.63 13.50 1.19
N GLY A 192 3.89 12.84 2.09
CA GLY A 192 3.47 13.43 3.37
C GLY A 192 1.99 13.81 3.46
N LYS A 193 1.13 13.48 2.47
CA LYS A 193 -0.32 13.77 2.50
C LYS A 193 -0.99 13.28 3.77
N THR A 194 -0.84 11.98 4.07
CA THR A 194 -1.39 11.36 5.29
C THR A 194 -0.84 12.00 6.57
N HIS A 195 0.39 12.54 6.54
CA HIS A 195 0.96 13.27 7.67
C HIS A 195 0.18 14.56 7.93
N LEU A 196 -0.05 15.37 6.90
CA LEU A 196 -0.83 16.62 7.03
C LEU A 196 -2.26 16.34 7.48
N LEU A 197 -2.94 15.33 6.93
CA LEU A 197 -4.27 14.95 7.38
C LEU A 197 -4.29 14.58 8.88
N ASN A 198 -3.30 13.80 9.34
CA ASN A 198 -3.16 13.47 10.77
C ASN A 198 -2.90 14.71 11.61
N SER A 199 -2.03 15.63 11.17
CA SER A 199 -1.73 16.87 11.88
C SER A 199 -2.97 17.74 12.09
N ILE A 200 -3.75 17.93 11.01
CA ILE A 200 -5.06 18.61 11.08
C ILE A 200 -5.99 17.91 12.07
N GLY A 201 -6.08 16.58 11.96
CA GLY A 201 -6.94 15.78 12.84
C GLY A 201 -6.57 15.87 14.31
N ILE A 202 -5.29 15.94 14.65
CA ILE A 202 -4.79 16.11 16.04
C ILE A 202 -5.20 17.46 16.58
N GLU A 203 -4.98 18.55 15.81
CA GLU A 203 -5.31 19.91 16.28
C GLU A 203 -6.81 20.09 16.46
N LEU A 204 -7.61 19.65 15.51
CA LEU A 204 -9.07 19.87 15.52
C LEU A 204 -9.83 18.93 16.47
N LYS A 205 -9.26 17.77 16.82
CA LYS A 205 -9.90 16.80 17.73
C LYS A 205 -10.12 17.35 19.14
N LYS A 206 -9.43 18.39 19.54
CA LYS A 206 -9.55 19.00 20.87
C LYS A 206 -10.99 19.52 21.13
N ASN A 207 -11.63 20.09 20.11
CA ASN A 207 -12.93 20.79 20.25
C ASN A 207 -14.02 20.27 19.31
N ASN A 208 -13.72 19.31 18.42
CA ASN A 208 -14.62 18.88 17.37
C ASN A 208 -14.68 17.35 17.26
N LYS A 209 -15.77 16.85 16.72
CA LYS A 209 -15.92 15.44 16.36
C LYS A 209 -15.22 15.16 15.04
N VAL A 210 -13.95 14.74 15.13
CA VAL A 210 -13.11 14.45 13.96
C VAL A 210 -13.22 12.98 13.57
N MET A 211 -13.49 12.74 12.30
CA MET A 211 -13.44 11.42 11.68
C MET A 211 -12.31 11.35 10.66
N PHE A 212 -11.33 10.46 10.89
CA PHE A 212 -10.27 10.15 9.96
C PHE A 212 -10.46 8.75 9.39
N ILE A 213 -10.57 8.61 8.06
CA ILE A 213 -10.82 7.33 7.40
C ILE A 213 -10.11 7.26 6.04
N SER A 214 -9.61 6.09 5.64
CA SER A 214 -9.20 5.86 4.26
C SER A 214 -10.40 5.54 3.37
N ALA A 215 -10.33 5.89 2.09
CA ALA A 215 -11.39 5.59 1.13
C ALA A 215 -11.67 4.07 1.01
N GLU A 216 -10.65 3.22 1.16
CA GLU A 216 -10.82 1.76 1.21
C GLU A 216 -11.66 1.32 2.39
N ARG A 217 -11.43 1.94 3.55
CA ARG A 217 -12.18 1.60 4.76
C ARG A 217 -13.61 2.14 4.73
N PHE A 218 -13.81 3.32 4.16
CA PHE A 218 -15.15 3.84 3.89
C PHE A 218 -15.93 2.85 3.02
N MET A 219 -15.31 2.33 1.96
CA MET A 219 -15.90 1.29 1.12
C MET A 219 -16.21 0.01 1.90
N TYR A 220 -15.29 -0.46 2.72
CA TYR A 220 -15.53 -1.68 3.52
C TYR A 220 -16.74 -1.51 4.44
N GLN A 221 -16.86 -0.37 5.12
CA GLN A 221 -18.00 -0.09 5.98
C GLN A 221 -19.31 0.03 5.18
N PHE A 222 -19.27 0.66 4.00
CA PHE A 222 -20.41 0.75 3.09
C PHE A 222 -20.92 -0.64 2.70
N VAL A 223 -20.04 -1.51 2.20
CA VAL A 223 -20.40 -2.88 1.82
C VAL A 223 -20.92 -3.70 3.00
N LYS A 224 -20.32 -3.54 4.19
CA LYS A 224 -20.77 -4.19 5.41
C LYS A 224 -22.17 -3.75 5.80
N SER A 225 -22.47 -2.45 5.71
CA SER A 225 -23.77 -1.89 6.06
C SER A 225 -24.88 -2.32 5.09
N ILE A 226 -24.55 -2.48 3.79
CA ILE A 226 -25.48 -3.07 2.81
C ILE A 226 -25.80 -4.52 3.19
N LYS A 227 -24.78 -5.34 3.47
CA LYS A 227 -24.97 -6.75 3.85
C LYS A 227 -25.73 -6.92 5.16
N ALA A 228 -25.60 -5.98 6.09
CA ALA A 228 -26.30 -5.98 7.36
C ALA A 228 -27.67 -5.31 7.30
N ASN A 229 -28.08 -4.78 6.13
CA ASN A 229 -29.28 -3.97 5.93
C ASN A 229 -29.40 -2.78 6.90
N ASP A 230 -28.26 -2.16 7.23
CA ASP A 230 -28.13 -1.12 8.25
C ASP A 230 -27.53 0.19 7.67
N MET A 231 -28.04 0.60 6.51
CA MET A 231 -27.57 1.80 5.82
C MET A 231 -27.91 3.10 6.58
N VAL A 232 -28.96 3.08 7.43
CA VAL A 232 -29.34 4.25 8.23
C VAL A 232 -28.24 4.60 9.22
N LYS A 233 -27.76 3.62 10.00
CA LYS A 233 -26.65 3.84 10.94
C LYS A 233 -25.36 4.24 10.25
N PHE A 234 -25.07 3.68 9.06
CA PHE A 234 -23.92 4.10 8.26
C PHE A 234 -24.00 5.60 7.92
N LYS A 235 -25.16 6.06 7.43
CA LYS A 235 -25.37 7.46 7.08
C LYS A 235 -25.26 8.37 8.30
N GLU A 236 -25.92 8.03 9.40
CA GLU A 236 -25.85 8.77 10.66
C GLU A 236 -24.42 8.87 11.19
N TYR A 237 -23.68 7.77 11.17
CA TYR A 237 -22.31 7.72 11.63
C TYR A 237 -21.39 8.71 10.90
N PHE A 238 -21.48 8.76 9.55
CA PHE A 238 -20.65 9.68 8.77
C PHE A 238 -21.17 11.11 8.76
N ARG A 239 -22.49 11.31 8.67
CA ARG A 239 -23.10 12.65 8.59
C ARG A 239 -23.11 13.40 9.92
N ASN A 240 -22.98 12.69 11.03
CA ASN A 240 -22.91 13.30 12.37
C ASN A 240 -21.47 13.63 12.80
N THR A 241 -20.67 14.13 11.88
CA THR A 241 -19.26 14.49 12.07
C THR A 241 -19.07 15.98 11.79
N ASP A 242 -18.20 16.66 12.56
CA ASP A 242 -17.91 18.08 12.34
C ASP A 242 -16.74 18.22 11.35
N ILE A 243 -15.82 17.26 11.35
CA ILE A 243 -14.65 17.25 10.48
C ILE A 243 -14.45 15.86 9.91
N LEU A 244 -14.45 15.77 8.58
CA LEU A 244 -14.20 14.54 7.84
C LEU A 244 -12.84 14.59 7.11
N LEU A 245 -11.92 13.72 7.50
CA LEU A 245 -10.61 13.53 6.88
C LEU A 245 -10.62 12.22 6.10
N ILE A 246 -10.48 12.29 4.77
CA ILE A 246 -10.47 11.11 3.90
C ILE A 246 -9.13 10.97 3.23
N ASP A 247 -8.45 9.84 3.48
CA ASP A 247 -7.17 9.54 2.88
C ASP A 247 -7.33 8.66 1.64
N ASP A 248 -6.54 8.96 0.60
CA ASP A 248 -6.41 8.18 -0.62
C ASP A 248 -7.73 7.98 -1.39
N ILE A 249 -8.42 9.07 -1.72
CA ILE A 249 -9.74 9.06 -2.39
C ILE A 249 -9.74 8.32 -3.74
N GLN A 250 -8.61 8.16 -4.42
CA GLN A 250 -8.52 7.41 -5.68
C GLN A 250 -9.00 5.96 -5.58
N PHE A 251 -9.10 5.38 -4.40
CA PHE A 251 -9.60 4.01 -4.20
C PHE A 251 -11.12 3.85 -4.42
N ILE A 252 -11.89 4.96 -4.53
CA ILE A 252 -13.30 4.89 -4.96
C ILE A 252 -13.46 4.74 -6.48
N SER A 253 -12.37 4.83 -7.25
CA SER A 253 -12.38 4.78 -8.71
C SER A 253 -13.06 3.51 -9.24
N GLY A 254 -13.99 3.68 -10.20
CA GLY A 254 -14.71 2.57 -10.82
C GLY A 254 -15.76 1.88 -9.95
N LYS A 255 -16.14 2.45 -8.80
CA LYS A 255 -17.11 1.87 -7.86
C LYS A 255 -18.34 2.78 -7.76
N GLU A 256 -19.22 2.72 -8.75
CA GLU A 256 -20.32 3.68 -8.96
C GLU A 256 -21.26 3.81 -7.75
N ALA A 257 -21.78 2.71 -7.20
CA ALA A 257 -22.67 2.76 -6.04
C ALA A 257 -22.02 3.41 -4.80
N MET A 258 -20.72 3.18 -4.61
CA MET A 258 -19.97 3.81 -3.54
C MET A 258 -19.75 5.30 -3.81
N GLN A 259 -19.45 5.68 -5.05
CA GLN A 259 -19.30 7.08 -5.43
C GLN A 259 -20.60 7.86 -5.21
N GLU A 260 -21.74 7.22 -5.44
CA GLU A 260 -23.05 7.82 -5.21
C GLU A 260 -23.30 8.07 -3.72
N GLU A 261 -23.12 7.09 -2.85
CA GLU A 261 -23.28 7.28 -1.40
C GLU A 261 -22.24 8.26 -0.84
N PHE A 262 -21.02 8.21 -1.35
CA PHE A 262 -19.98 9.17 -0.99
C PHE A 262 -20.43 10.60 -1.35
N PHE A 263 -20.95 10.82 -2.55
CA PHE A 263 -21.44 12.12 -2.99
C PHE A 263 -22.58 12.65 -2.10
N HIS A 264 -23.53 11.80 -1.73
CA HIS A 264 -24.61 12.17 -0.81
C HIS A 264 -24.09 12.50 0.59
N THR A 265 -23.15 11.71 1.10
CA THR A 265 -22.52 11.98 2.41
C THR A 265 -21.72 13.28 2.38
N PHE A 266 -20.98 13.53 1.30
CA PHE A 266 -20.19 14.74 1.09
C PHE A 266 -21.06 16.00 1.06
N ASN A 267 -22.18 15.98 0.31
CA ASN A 267 -23.12 17.11 0.27
C ASN A 267 -23.78 17.34 1.63
N ALA A 268 -24.26 16.31 2.30
CA ALA A 268 -24.85 16.44 3.62
C ALA A 268 -23.91 17.07 4.66
N LEU A 269 -22.62 16.78 4.56
CA LEU A 269 -21.59 17.40 5.41
C LEU A 269 -21.33 18.86 5.05
N LEU A 270 -21.29 19.20 3.76
CA LEU A 270 -21.17 20.58 3.32
C LEU A 270 -22.37 21.42 3.75
N ASP A 271 -23.59 20.90 3.60
CA ASP A 271 -24.85 21.57 3.99
C ASP A 271 -24.91 21.78 5.52
N LYS A 272 -24.34 20.86 6.30
CA LYS A 272 -24.17 20.99 7.75
C LYS A 272 -23.11 22.04 8.14
N GLY A 273 -22.25 22.47 7.23
CA GLY A 273 -21.08 23.30 7.52
C GLY A 273 -19.87 22.52 8.06
N SER A 274 -19.87 21.21 7.94
CA SER A 274 -18.74 20.37 8.37
C SER A 274 -17.53 20.57 7.45
N GLN A 275 -16.33 20.60 8.03
CA GLN A 275 -15.08 20.71 7.26
C GLN A 275 -14.72 19.35 6.64
N ILE A 276 -14.40 19.37 5.35
CA ILE A 276 -13.96 18.17 4.63
C ILE A 276 -12.53 18.36 4.13
N ILE A 277 -11.66 17.39 4.42
CA ILE A 277 -10.28 17.35 3.93
C ILE A 277 -10.08 16.03 3.21
N VAL A 278 -9.56 16.09 1.99
CA VAL A 278 -9.37 14.92 1.12
C VAL A 278 -7.93 14.82 0.66
N SER A 279 -7.34 13.63 0.72
CA SER A 279 -6.07 13.37 0.07
C SER A 279 -6.22 12.52 -1.19
N ALA A 280 -5.33 12.71 -2.16
CA ALA A 280 -5.27 11.93 -3.39
C ALA A 280 -3.85 11.78 -3.94
N ASP A 281 -3.67 10.86 -4.89
CA ASP A 281 -2.42 10.70 -5.61
C ASP A 281 -2.25 11.72 -6.76
N ARG A 282 -3.34 12.38 -7.18
CA ARG A 282 -3.39 13.32 -8.32
C ARG A 282 -4.49 14.37 -8.18
N ALA A 283 -4.41 15.41 -9.01
CA ALA A 283 -5.41 16.49 -9.06
C ALA A 283 -6.83 15.95 -9.40
N PRO A 284 -7.91 16.64 -8.96
CA PRO A 284 -9.30 16.18 -9.16
C PRO A 284 -9.64 15.86 -10.62
N ASN A 285 -9.23 16.71 -11.57
CA ASN A 285 -9.47 16.53 -13.00
C ASN A 285 -8.74 15.32 -13.62
N LYS A 286 -7.66 14.84 -12.97
CA LYS A 286 -6.89 13.66 -13.40
C LYS A 286 -7.35 12.36 -12.77
N LEU A 287 -8.36 12.37 -11.90
CA LEU A 287 -8.95 11.17 -11.33
C LEU A 287 -9.72 10.41 -12.40
N SER A 288 -9.25 9.22 -12.75
CA SER A 288 -9.92 8.34 -13.73
C SER A 288 -11.08 7.58 -13.09
N ARG A 289 -12.16 7.32 -13.86
CA ARG A 289 -13.33 6.54 -13.43
C ARG A 289 -14.00 7.06 -12.12
N ILE A 290 -13.91 8.37 -11.89
CA ILE A 290 -14.67 9.09 -10.87
C ILE A 290 -15.63 10.03 -11.57
N GLN A 291 -16.86 10.10 -11.09
CA GLN A 291 -17.94 10.91 -11.65
C GLN A 291 -17.57 12.40 -11.61
N ASP A 292 -17.90 13.13 -12.67
CA ASP A 292 -17.52 14.54 -12.82
C ASP A 292 -18.15 15.44 -11.75
N ARG A 293 -19.34 15.09 -11.23
CA ARG A 293 -19.97 15.79 -10.11
C ARG A 293 -19.12 15.75 -8.83
N ILE A 294 -18.41 14.63 -8.56
CA ILE A 294 -17.50 14.51 -7.41
C ILE A 294 -16.24 15.34 -7.65
N LYS A 295 -15.65 15.25 -8.86
CA LYS A 295 -14.47 16.05 -9.23
C LYS A 295 -14.75 17.54 -9.12
N SER A 296 -15.93 17.98 -9.55
CA SER A 296 -16.39 19.37 -9.44
C SER A 296 -16.45 19.82 -7.97
N ARG A 297 -16.98 18.97 -7.08
CA ARG A 297 -17.01 19.25 -5.63
C ARG A 297 -15.62 19.37 -5.03
N PHE A 298 -14.70 18.52 -5.42
CA PHE A 298 -13.31 18.62 -4.95
C PHE A 298 -12.61 19.88 -5.43
N SER A 299 -12.93 20.32 -6.65
CA SER A 299 -12.38 21.55 -7.23
C SER A 299 -13.03 22.84 -6.72
N GLY A 300 -14.19 22.74 -6.06
CA GLY A 300 -14.93 23.87 -5.52
C GLY A 300 -14.32 24.51 -4.27
N GLY A 301 -13.36 23.81 -3.62
CA GLY A 301 -12.61 24.31 -2.48
C GLY A 301 -11.16 24.66 -2.84
N LEU A 302 -10.26 24.54 -1.87
CA LEU A 302 -8.83 24.77 -2.09
C LEU A 302 -8.14 23.46 -2.49
N VAL A 303 -7.51 23.48 -3.66
CA VAL A 303 -6.73 22.35 -4.20
C VAL A 303 -5.25 22.69 -4.11
N VAL A 304 -4.47 21.90 -3.36
CA VAL A 304 -3.04 22.09 -3.15
C VAL A 304 -2.25 20.84 -3.49
N ASP A 305 -1.07 21.02 -4.09
CA ASP A 305 -0.17 19.92 -4.42
C ASP A 305 0.98 19.80 -3.44
N ILE A 306 1.49 18.58 -3.29
CA ILE A 306 2.77 18.29 -2.68
C ILE A 306 3.66 17.71 -3.76
N GLN A 307 4.68 18.45 -4.14
CA GLN A 307 5.66 18.06 -5.14
C GLN A 307 6.76 17.18 -4.53
N LYS A 308 7.62 16.63 -5.40
CA LYS A 308 8.81 15.90 -4.94
C LYS A 308 9.72 16.83 -4.16
N PRO A 309 10.31 16.35 -3.05
CA PRO A 309 11.21 17.16 -2.25
C PRO A 309 12.47 17.51 -3.06
N ASP A 310 12.85 18.78 -3.06
CA ASP A 310 14.13 19.24 -3.57
C ASP A 310 15.29 18.75 -2.69
N LEU A 311 16.54 18.95 -3.12
CA LEU A 311 17.71 18.47 -2.39
C LEU A 311 17.81 19.10 -0.99
N GLU A 312 17.47 20.37 -0.85
CA GLU A 312 17.50 21.05 0.44
C GLU A 312 16.51 20.46 1.43
N LEU A 313 15.28 20.22 1.00
CA LEU A 313 14.26 19.59 1.83
C LEU A 313 14.66 18.16 2.19
N ARG A 314 15.22 17.40 1.24
CA ARG A 314 15.72 16.04 1.53
C ARG A 314 16.81 16.04 2.59
N LYS A 315 17.78 16.95 2.50
CA LYS A 315 18.84 17.11 3.51
C LYS A 315 18.26 17.42 4.91
N LYS A 316 17.32 18.35 4.99
CA LYS A 316 16.64 18.68 6.26
C LYS A 316 15.89 17.49 6.84
N ILE A 317 15.21 16.70 5.98
CA ILE A 317 14.49 15.48 6.40
C ILE A 317 15.47 14.43 6.94
N VAL A 318 16.57 14.18 6.22
CA VAL A 318 17.60 13.21 6.65
C VAL A 318 18.20 13.62 7.98
N GLU A 319 18.61 14.88 8.13
CA GLU A 319 19.21 15.42 9.34
C GLU A 319 18.26 15.29 10.54
N LYS A 320 17.05 15.86 10.45
CA LYS A 320 16.06 15.79 11.53
C LYS A 320 15.69 14.35 11.91
N LYS A 321 15.54 13.46 10.90
CA LYS A 321 15.20 12.07 11.17
C LYS A 321 16.33 11.29 11.81
N THR A 322 17.56 11.59 11.44
CA THR A 322 18.76 11.00 12.08
C THR A 322 18.88 11.47 13.53
N GLU A 323 18.65 12.75 13.82
CA GLU A 323 18.63 13.29 15.18
C GLU A 323 17.55 12.64 16.04
N GLU A 324 16.31 12.52 15.52
CA GLU A 324 15.21 11.83 16.21
C GLU A 324 15.58 10.40 16.58
N LEU A 325 16.20 9.66 15.68
CA LEU A 325 16.61 8.27 15.92
C LEU A 325 17.76 8.17 16.90
N ASN A 326 18.74 9.07 16.83
CA ASN A 326 19.85 9.13 17.77
C ASN A 326 19.36 9.42 19.20
N ASN A 327 18.42 10.37 19.34
CA ASN A 327 17.81 10.70 20.64
C ASN A 327 16.97 9.55 21.22
N LEU A 328 16.32 8.78 20.35
CA LEU A 328 15.45 7.68 20.76
C LEU A 328 16.22 6.46 21.28
N TYR A 329 17.43 6.27 20.77
CA TYR A 329 18.23 5.08 21.07
C TYR A 329 19.42 5.33 21.99
N ALA A 330 19.74 6.59 22.31
CA ALA A 330 20.88 7.00 23.14
C ALA A 330 22.23 6.31 22.81
N ASP A 331 22.32 5.69 21.63
CA ASP A 331 23.47 4.94 21.19
C ASP A 331 24.51 5.87 20.57
N GLN A 332 25.79 5.62 20.83
CA GLN A 332 26.93 6.38 20.26
C GLN A 332 27.13 6.17 18.76
N LEU A 333 26.26 5.43 18.10
CA LEU A 333 26.36 5.06 16.68
C LEU A 333 25.72 6.13 15.80
N GLN A 334 26.39 7.27 15.65
CA GLN A 334 25.92 8.36 14.80
C GLN A 334 26.18 8.09 13.31
N VAL A 335 25.14 8.23 12.49
CA VAL A 335 25.27 8.18 11.03
C VAL A 335 26.11 9.37 10.56
N SER A 336 27.24 9.10 9.88
CA SER A 336 28.14 10.15 9.42
C SER A 336 27.46 11.11 8.42
N LYS A 337 27.95 12.35 8.37
CA LYS A 337 27.42 13.37 7.45
C LYS A 337 27.57 12.97 5.99
N GLU A 338 28.63 12.26 5.65
CA GLU A 338 28.85 11.68 4.31
C GLU A 338 27.73 10.73 3.89
N ILE A 339 27.28 9.86 4.81
CA ILE A 339 26.18 8.93 4.54
C ILE A 339 24.84 9.68 4.43
N GLN A 340 24.63 10.71 5.28
CA GLN A 340 23.43 11.55 5.20
C GLN A 340 23.36 12.31 3.87
N ASP A 341 24.46 12.87 3.40
CA ASP A 341 24.56 13.54 2.12
C ASP A 341 24.35 12.55 0.95
N PHE A 342 24.94 11.37 1.04
CA PHE A 342 24.71 10.30 0.07
C PHE A 342 23.24 9.91 -0.03
N ILE A 343 22.56 9.63 1.10
CA ILE A 343 21.15 9.27 1.14
C ILE A 343 20.30 10.40 0.54
N SER A 344 20.54 11.64 0.93
CA SER A 344 19.78 12.80 0.44
C SER A 344 19.97 13.06 -1.06
N THR A 345 21.11 12.70 -1.63
CA THR A 345 21.41 12.87 -3.06
C THR A 345 20.80 11.76 -3.90
N GLU A 346 21.03 10.51 -3.49
CA GLU A 346 20.65 9.34 -4.29
C GLU A 346 19.16 8.95 -4.17
N ILE A 347 18.54 9.13 -3.00
CA ILE A 347 17.13 8.76 -2.78
C ILE A 347 16.22 9.94 -3.11
N THR A 348 15.73 9.99 -4.33
CA THR A 348 14.93 11.11 -4.86
C THR A 348 13.44 10.80 -5.03
N ALA A 349 13.02 9.55 -4.90
CA ALA A 349 11.69 9.11 -5.32
C ALA A 349 10.57 9.58 -4.38
N SER A 350 10.74 9.44 -3.05
CA SER A 350 9.73 9.87 -2.06
C SER A 350 10.33 10.07 -0.65
N VAL A 351 9.64 10.85 0.17
CA VAL A 351 9.99 11.03 1.60
C VAL A 351 9.91 9.70 2.35
N ARG A 352 8.96 8.82 1.98
CA ARG A 352 8.84 7.48 2.59
C ARG A 352 10.08 6.63 2.35
N GLU A 353 10.61 6.63 1.14
CA GLU A 353 11.84 5.89 0.80
C GLU A 353 13.07 6.51 1.48
N LEU A 354 13.13 7.83 1.53
CA LEU A 354 14.19 8.56 2.22
C LEU A 354 14.27 8.18 3.72
N VAL A 355 13.12 8.22 4.41
CA VAL A 355 13.02 7.80 5.82
C VAL A 355 13.30 6.30 5.96
N GLY A 356 12.83 5.49 5.02
CA GLY A 356 13.12 4.05 4.96
C GLY A 356 14.61 3.74 4.85
N ALA A 357 15.34 4.52 4.04
CA ALA A 357 16.79 4.40 3.90
C ALA A 357 17.53 4.69 5.21
N ILE A 358 17.17 5.78 5.88
CA ILE A 358 17.75 6.14 7.19
C ILE A 358 17.50 5.03 8.22
N ASN A 359 16.25 4.56 8.31
CA ASN A 359 15.89 3.48 9.24
C ASN A 359 16.69 2.19 8.97
N ARG A 360 16.96 1.85 7.70
CA ARG A 360 17.80 0.68 7.36
C ARG A 360 19.25 0.87 7.79
N VAL A 361 19.83 2.05 7.56
CA VAL A 361 21.21 2.35 7.96
C VAL A 361 21.36 2.31 9.48
N VAL A 362 20.45 2.94 10.22
CA VAL A 362 20.44 2.91 11.68
C VAL A 362 20.23 1.50 12.21
N SER A 363 19.33 0.72 11.61
CA SER A 363 19.11 -0.68 12.00
C SER A 363 20.34 -1.54 11.74
N PHE A 364 21.05 -1.34 10.62
CA PHE A 364 22.33 -2.02 10.35
C PHE A 364 23.37 -1.69 11.42
N SER A 365 23.53 -0.39 11.74
CA SER A 365 24.47 0.05 12.77
C SER A 365 24.22 -0.63 14.13
N ARG A 366 22.95 -0.79 14.50
CA ARG A 366 22.56 -1.42 15.77
C ARG A 366 22.74 -2.94 15.77
N ILE A 367 22.41 -3.61 14.67
CA ILE A 367 22.56 -5.08 14.55
C ILE A 367 24.03 -5.48 14.60
N TYR A 368 24.88 -4.74 13.91
CA TYR A 368 26.31 -5.04 13.80
C TYR A 368 27.19 -4.27 14.79
N ASN A 369 26.59 -3.43 15.61
CA ASN A 369 27.29 -2.53 16.57
C ASN A 369 28.42 -1.72 15.89
N LYS A 370 28.19 -1.29 14.65
CA LYS A 370 29.15 -0.60 13.80
C LYS A 370 28.42 0.36 12.84
N VAL A 371 28.91 1.60 12.73
CA VAL A 371 28.43 2.53 11.71
C VAL A 371 28.91 2.03 10.33
N PRO A 372 28.01 1.80 9.32
CA PRO A 372 28.43 1.36 8.00
C PRO A 372 29.25 2.45 7.31
N ASN A 373 30.24 2.04 6.55
CA ASN A 373 30.93 2.93 5.62
C ASN A 373 30.12 3.11 4.32
N LEU A 374 30.55 3.99 3.41
CA LEU A 374 29.84 4.27 2.16
C LEU A 374 29.61 3.03 1.27
N PRO A 375 30.59 2.14 1.03
CA PRO A 375 30.38 0.88 0.33
C PRO A 375 29.36 -0.04 0.98
N GLU A 376 29.41 -0.20 2.31
CA GLU A 376 28.45 -0.99 3.07
C GLU A 376 27.03 -0.38 2.99
N THR A 377 26.94 0.94 3.07
CA THR A 377 25.67 1.68 2.92
C THR A 377 25.04 1.44 1.55
N LYS A 378 25.83 1.44 0.47
CA LYS A 378 25.36 1.10 -0.89
C LYS A 378 24.79 -0.32 -0.96
N VAL A 379 25.40 -1.28 -0.26
CA VAL A 379 24.89 -2.65 -0.21
C VAL A 379 23.56 -2.72 0.57
N VAL A 380 23.48 -2.05 1.73
CA VAL A 380 22.27 -1.99 2.57
C VAL A 380 21.10 -1.34 1.85
N LEU A 381 21.37 -0.34 1.01
CA LEU A 381 20.38 0.44 0.28
C LEU A 381 20.20 0.00 -1.19
N LYS A 382 20.82 -1.10 -1.61
CA LYS A 382 20.84 -1.55 -3.01
C LYS A 382 19.47 -1.54 -3.68
N ASP A 383 18.45 -2.01 -2.98
CA ASP A 383 17.09 -2.08 -3.54
C ASP A 383 16.48 -0.69 -3.79
N LEU A 384 16.77 0.28 -2.91
CA LEU A 384 16.29 1.66 -3.04
C LEU A 384 17.07 2.43 -4.11
N LEU A 385 18.38 2.19 -4.22
CA LEU A 385 19.24 2.77 -5.23
C LEU A 385 18.87 2.25 -6.63
N ASN A 386 18.64 0.94 -6.78
CA ASN A 386 18.22 0.35 -8.04
C ASN A 386 16.83 0.88 -8.51
N LEU A 387 15.94 1.24 -7.60
CA LEU A 387 14.67 1.90 -7.94
C LEU A 387 14.89 3.33 -8.48
N ALA A 388 15.92 4.02 -8.02
CA ALA A 388 16.29 5.34 -8.52
C ALA A 388 17.03 5.25 -9.87
N GLU A 389 17.87 4.23 -10.05
CA GLU A 389 18.63 4.00 -11.31
C GLU A 389 17.73 3.45 -12.44
N ASN A 390 16.59 2.83 -12.15
CA ASN A 390 15.74 2.14 -13.13
C ASN A 390 14.55 2.98 -13.65
N LYS A 391 14.74 4.24 -13.96
CA LYS A 391 13.82 4.94 -14.88
C LYS A 391 14.20 4.72 -16.33
N VAL A 392 14.34 3.47 -16.74
CA VAL A 392 14.39 3.12 -18.14
C VAL A 392 13.07 3.53 -18.78
N THR A 393 13.06 4.62 -19.55
CA THR A 393 11.89 5.06 -20.30
C THR A 393 11.76 4.30 -21.61
N ILE A 394 10.55 4.12 -22.12
CA ILE A 394 10.34 3.51 -23.44
C ILE A 394 11.05 4.30 -24.52
N ASP A 395 11.07 5.61 -24.39
CA ASP A 395 11.77 6.52 -25.30
C ASP A 395 13.29 6.24 -25.36
N LEU A 396 13.94 6.07 -24.22
CA LEU A 396 15.34 5.70 -24.13
C LEU A 396 15.62 4.35 -24.81
N ILE A 397 14.77 3.34 -24.57
CA ILE A 397 14.89 2.02 -25.21
C ILE A 397 14.77 2.17 -26.73
N GLN A 398 13.75 2.88 -27.21
CA GLN A 398 13.55 3.09 -28.64
C GLN A 398 14.76 3.79 -29.27
N THR A 399 15.25 4.87 -28.64
CA THR A 399 16.39 5.64 -29.14
C THR A 399 17.67 4.81 -29.15
N THR A 400 17.95 4.03 -28.11
CA THR A 400 19.15 3.18 -28.03
C THR A 400 19.11 2.06 -29.07
N VAL A 401 17.96 1.39 -29.24
CA VAL A 401 17.78 0.34 -30.24
C VAL A 401 17.89 0.93 -31.66
N CYS A 402 17.32 2.12 -31.90
CA CYS A 402 17.44 2.80 -33.19
C CYS A 402 18.90 3.11 -33.53
N LYS A 403 19.68 3.63 -32.58
CA LYS A 403 21.12 3.90 -32.76
C LYS A 403 21.87 2.61 -33.07
N PHE A 404 21.60 1.54 -32.34
CA PHE A 404 22.31 0.24 -32.52
C PHE A 404 22.07 -0.37 -33.90
N PHE A 405 20.80 -0.37 -34.36
CA PHE A 405 20.42 -0.94 -35.67
C PHE A 405 20.54 0.07 -36.83
N LYS A 406 20.97 1.30 -36.54
CA LYS A 406 21.13 2.39 -37.56
C LYS A 406 19.84 2.67 -38.33
N ILE A 407 18.71 2.74 -37.63
CA ILE A 407 17.38 3.09 -38.16
C ILE A 407 16.84 4.34 -37.48
N SER A 408 15.95 5.06 -38.14
CA SER A 408 15.27 6.19 -37.53
C SER A 408 14.10 5.73 -36.63
N LYS A 409 13.76 6.53 -35.64
CA LYS A 409 12.62 6.26 -34.75
C LYS A 409 11.30 6.18 -35.53
N ASN A 410 11.13 7.03 -36.54
CA ASN A 410 9.95 7.03 -37.42
C ASN A 410 9.82 5.73 -38.21
N GLU A 411 10.93 5.18 -38.68
CA GLU A 411 10.95 3.87 -39.37
C GLU A 411 10.63 2.73 -38.43
N MET A 412 11.20 2.72 -37.23
CA MET A 412 10.87 1.71 -36.22
C MET A 412 9.38 1.70 -35.89
N LEU A 413 8.77 2.87 -35.75
CA LEU A 413 7.35 3.03 -35.40
C LEU A 413 6.41 2.85 -36.61
N SER A 414 6.92 2.85 -37.83
CA SER A 414 6.13 2.71 -39.06
C SER A 414 5.35 1.40 -39.14
N SER A 415 4.35 1.33 -40.00
CA SER A 415 3.58 0.11 -40.29
C SER A 415 4.30 -0.91 -41.19
N ARG A 416 5.48 -0.52 -41.75
CA ARG A 416 6.25 -1.39 -42.68
C ARG A 416 6.65 -2.70 -42.03
N ARG A 417 6.60 -3.80 -42.81
CA ARG A 417 6.85 -5.19 -42.37
C ARG A 417 8.17 -5.77 -42.89
N SER A 418 9.09 -4.95 -43.42
CA SER A 418 10.38 -5.43 -43.89
C SER A 418 11.21 -5.98 -42.67
N ARG A 419 11.92 -7.09 -42.88
CA ARG A 419 12.70 -7.79 -41.84
C ARG A 419 13.70 -6.85 -41.16
N TYR A 420 14.26 -5.92 -41.91
CA TYR A 420 15.18 -4.87 -41.47
C TYR A 420 14.57 -3.96 -40.37
N LEU A 421 13.25 -3.67 -40.43
CA LEU A 421 12.54 -2.85 -39.43
C LEU A 421 11.83 -3.68 -38.37
N VAL A 422 11.36 -4.87 -38.73
CA VAL A 422 10.59 -5.74 -37.82
C VAL A 422 11.49 -6.25 -36.69
N ARG A 423 12.72 -6.67 -36.98
CA ARG A 423 13.62 -7.24 -36.00
C ARG A 423 14.02 -6.21 -34.92
N PRO A 424 14.50 -5.00 -35.25
CA PRO A 424 14.76 -3.94 -34.28
C PRO A 424 13.54 -3.60 -33.44
N ARG A 425 12.35 -3.49 -34.07
CA ARG A 425 11.10 -3.21 -33.38
C ARG A 425 10.74 -4.30 -32.36
N GLN A 426 10.85 -5.57 -32.74
CA GLN A 426 10.61 -6.70 -31.85
C GLN A 426 11.60 -6.71 -30.67
N THR A 427 12.88 -6.37 -30.92
CA THR A 427 13.90 -6.25 -29.90
C THR A 427 13.59 -5.11 -28.94
N ALA A 428 13.17 -3.94 -29.42
CA ALA A 428 12.77 -2.81 -28.61
C ALA A 428 11.54 -3.14 -27.73
N ILE A 429 10.53 -3.79 -28.31
CA ILE A 429 9.34 -4.27 -27.57
C ILE A 429 9.73 -5.27 -26.46
N TYR A 430 10.60 -6.22 -26.78
CA TYR A 430 11.09 -7.22 -25.84
C TYR A 430 11.86 -6.56 -24.68
N LEU A 431 12.80 -5.65 -24.98
CA LEU A 431 13.54 -4.90 -23.98
C LEU A 431 12.63 -4.02 -23.12
N THR A 432 11.62 -3.39 -23.72
CA THR A 432 10.62 -2.61 -23.00
C THR A 432 9.86 -3.48 -21.99
N LYS A 433 9.46 -4.70 -22.39
CA LYS A 433 8.76 -5.62 -21.49
C LYS A 433 9.61 -6.07 -20.31
N ILE A 434 10.92 -6.27 -20.52
CA ILE A 434 11.81 -6.76 -19.45
C ILE A 434 12.31 -5.63 -18.55
N LEU A 435 12.59 -4.44 -19.13
CA LEU A 435 13.24 -3.35 -18.41
C LEU A 435 12.25 -2.33 -17.83
N THR A 436 10.96 -2.47 -18.11
CA THR A 436 9.94 -1.57 -17.56
C THR A 436 8.76 -2.34 -16.95
N SER A 437 8.06 -1.72 -15.99
CA SER A 437 6.85 -2.27 -15.38
C SER A 437 5.57 -2.02 -16.19
N LYS A 438 5.71 -1.59 -17.47
CA LYS A 438 4.56 -1.25 -18.32
C LYS A 438 3.76 -2.48 -18.73
N SER A 439 2.43 -2.32 -18.77
CA SER A 439 1.51 -3.34 -19.26
C SER A 439 1.59 -3.47 -20.79
N LEU A 440 1.20 -4.64 -21.32
CA LEU A 440 1.23 -4.89 -22.77
C LEU A 440 0.40 -3.87 -23.58
N PRO A 441 -0.80 -3.43 -23.14
CA PRO A 441 -1.53 -2.37 -23.82
C PRO A 441 -0.82 -1.00 -23.79
N GLU A 442 -0.13 -0.66 -22.69
CA GLU A 442 0.67 0.57 -22.61
C GLU A 442 1.84 0.53 -23.58
N ILE A 443 2.56 -0.60 -23.64
CA ILE A 443 3.64 -0.80 -24.61
C ILE A 443 3.09 -0.66 -26.05
N GLY A 444 1.93 -1.25 -26.33
CA GLY A 444 1.30 -1.14 -27.64
C GLY A 444 1.04 0.30 -28.07
N ARG A 445 0.58 1.17 -27.17
CA ARG A 445 0.35 2.60 -27.43
C ARG A 445 1.63 3.32 -27.82
N GLU A 446 2.73 3.08 -27.12
CA GLU A 446 4.03 3.70 -27.39
C GLU A 446 4.71 3.19 -28.67
N PHE A 447 4.27 2.04 -29.19
CA PHE A 447 4.72 1.48 -30.45
C PHE A 447 3.68 1.65 -31.58
N SER A 448 3.14 2.87 -31.72
CA SER A 448 2.15 3.28 -32.76
C SER A 448 0.82 2.56 -32.64
N ASN A 449 0.24 2.51 -31.44
CA ASN A 449 -1.05 1.91 -31.13
C ASN A 449 -1.20 0.46 -31.64
N ARG A 450 -0.14 -0.33 -31.52
CA ARG A 450 -0.18 -1.75 -31.89
C ARG A 450 -0.99 -2.53 -30.86
N ASP A 451 -1.75 -3.50 -31.39
CA ASP A 451 -2.53 -4.39 -30.56
C ASP A 451 -1.65 -5.20 -29.60
N HIS A 452 -2.16 -5.49 -28.41
CA HIS A 452 -1.48 -6.27 -27.37
C HIS A 452 -1.08 -7.68 -27.86
N THR A 453 -1.82 -8.28 -28.79
CA THR A 453 -1.48 -9.57 -29.41
C THR A 453 -0.20 -9.47 -30.23
N THR A 454 0.00 -8.35 -30.94
CA THR A 454 1.24 -8.05 -31.67
C THR A 454 2.43 -7.91 -30.72
N ILE A 455 2.22 -7.30 -29.55
CA ILE A 455 3.26 -7.16 -28.52
C ILE A 455 3.64 -8.54 -27.96
N ILE A 456 2.66 -9.37 -27.60
CA ILE A 456 2.89 -10.75 -27.14
C ILE A 456 3.66 -11.56 -28.19
N HIS A 457 3.23 -11.48 -29.44
CA HIS A 457 3.91 -12.19 -30.55
C HIS A 457 5.36 -11.73 -30.69
N SER A 458 5.63 -10.43 -30.59
CA SER A 458 6.97 -9.85 -30.67
C SER A 458 7.89 -10.39 -29.57
N VAL A 459 7.40 -10.42 -28.33
CA VAL A 459 8.13 -10.96 -27.17
C VAL A 459 8.45 -12.43 -27.37
N LYS A 460 7.44 -13.27 -27.65
CA LYS A 460 7.63 -14.71 -27.91
C LYS A 460 8.58 -14.99 -29.09
N THR A 461 8.56 -14.15 -30.11
CA THR A 461 9.44 -14.30 -31.27
C THR A 461 10.89 -14.10 -30.87
N ILE A 462 11.20 -13.06 -30.08
CA ILE A 462 12.58 -12.80 -29.61
C ILE A 462 13.03 -13.91 -28.66
N GLU A 463 12.17 -14.38 -27.75
CA GLU A 463 12.49 -15.51 -26.85
C GLU A 463 12.91 -16.75 -27.63
N LYS A 464 12.12 -17.16 -28.65
CA LYS A 464 12.47 -18.30 -29.51
C LYS A 464 13.77 -18.11 -30.30
N ILE A 465 14.09 -16.87 -30.68
CA ILE A 465 15.32 -16.59 -31.42
C ILE A 465 16.53 -16.68 -30.50
N LYS A 466 16.40 -16.19 -29.27
CA LYS A 466 17.46 -16.30 -28.24
C LYS A 466 17.89 -17.76 -27.99
N GLU A 467 16.97 -18.70 -28.11
CA GLU A 467 17.29 -20.13 -27.95
C GLU A 467 18.15 -20.70 -29.11
N LYS A 468 18.09 -20.07 -30.28
CA LYS A 468 18.70 -20.59 -31.52
C LYS A 468 19.86 -19.77 -32.08
N ASP A 469 19.99 -18.52 -31.63
CA ASP A 469 20.90 -17.52 -32.19
C ASP A 469 21.74 -16.87 -31.09
N PRO A 470 22.99 -17.33 -30.85
CA PRO A 470 23.88 -16.75 -29.84
C PRO A 470 24.25 -15.29 -30.13
N GLU A 471 24.32 -14.87 -31.38
CA GLU A 471 24.63 -13.48 -31.76
C GLU A 471 23.48 -12.54 -31.30
N MET A 472 22.24 -13.01 -31.42
CA MET A 472 21.09 -12.25 -30.95
C MET A 472 21.08 -12.10 -29.42
N VAL A 473 21.52 -13.11 -28.68
CA VAL A 473 21.68 -13.04 -27.21
C VAL A 473 22.70 -11.96 -26.84
N ASP A 474 23.82 -11.95 -27.54
CA ASP A 474 24.91 -10.99 -27.32
C ASP A 474 24.49 -9.56 -27.63
N ASN A 475 23.77 -9.36 -28.73
CA ASN A 475 23.20 -8.05 -29.11
C ASN A 475 22.19 -7.55 -28.08
N ILE A 476 21.31 -8.41 -27.56
CA ILE A 476 20.35 -8.04 -26.49
C ILE A 476 21.09 -7.69 -25.20
N ASN A 477 22.12 -8.42 -24.82
CA ASN A 477 22.91 -8.13 -23.63
C ASN A 477 23.69 -6.80 -23.77
N LYS A 478 24.28 -6.53 -24.95
CA LYS A 478 24.90 -5.24 -25.23
C LYS A 478 23.91 -4.07 -25.13
N LEU A 479 22.74 -4.21 -25.76
CA LEU A 479 21.68 -3.20 -25.71
C LEU A 479 21.18 -3.00 -24.27
N LYS A 480 20.97 -4.08 -23.52
CA LYS A 480 20.54 -4.02 -22.12
C LYS A 480 21.57 -3.24 -21.28
N ASN A 481 22.84 -3.54 -21.45
CA ASN A 481 23.91 -2.84 -20.75
C ASN A 481 23.97 -1.37 -21.17
N GLN A 482 23.89 -1.03 -22.46
CA GLN A 482 23.87 0.35 -22.93
C GLN A 482 22.67 1.14 -22.35
N ILE A 483 21.48 0.54 -22.30
CA ILE A 483 20.27 1.19 -21.76
C ILE A 483 20.44 1.43 -20.25
N LEU A 484 21.02 0.50 -19.52
CA LEU A 484 21.22 0.61 -18.07
C LEU A 484 22.36 1.54 -17.68
N TYR A 485 23.43 1.64 -18.50
CA TYR A 485 24.60 2.48 -18.21
C TYR A 485 24.51 3.90 -18.78
N ASN A 486 23.84 4.11 -19.93
CA ASN A 486 23.67 5.47 -20.50
C ASN A 486 22.75 6.40 -19.69
N ASN A 487 22.09 5.89 -18.66
CA ASN A 487 21.38 6.75 -17.68
C ASN A 487 22.35 7.55 -16.77
N LYS A 488 23.65 7.26 -16.77
CA LYS A 488 24.63 7.97 -15.94
C LYS A 488 25.19 9.25 -16.60
N ASP A 489 25.10 9.37 -17.92
CA ASP A 489 25.77 10.46 -18.66
C ASP A 489 24.81 11.61 -19.09
N ASN A 490 23.51 11.53 -18.78
CA ASN A 490 22.54 12.55 -19.16
C ASN A 490 22.08 13.46 -17.98
N GLU A 491 22.79 13.44 -16.86
CA GLU A 491 22.57 14.33 -15.70
C GLU A 491 23.80 15.20 -15.38
N ILE A 492 24.55 15.65 -16.43
CA ILE A 492 25.54 16.75 -16.30
C ILE A 492 25.03 17.98 -17.02
#